data_00963106c5db1ad83e300e4488f0199f
#
_entry.id   00963106c5db1ad83e300e4488f0199f
#
_cell.length_a   1.000
_cell.length_b   1.000
_cell.length_c   1.000
_cell.angle_alpha   90.00
_cell.angle_beta   90.00
_cell.angle_gamma   90.00
#
_symmetry.space_group_name_H-M   'P 1'
#
loop_
_entity.id
_entity.type
_entity.pdbx_description
1 polymer ?
#
loop_
_entity_poly.entity_id
_entity_poly.type
_entity_poly.pdbx_seq_one_letter_code
_entity_poly.pdbx_strand_id
1 'polypeptide(L)'
;MNPTALRLPSRAAKPRRNGLTMVIDGGIGVAHFADLVSSAAEYIDFVKFGWGTAVVTAGLQAKIDVLAAHEIGFYFGGTLFEKYVLQGRFDDYRKFCDTWSCRHVEVSNGTIMLSNSEKASYIRKLTGDFTVISEVGYKDPGRSEQLPPRIWAEYIAEDLATGASLVTLEARESGRSGICRPDGALRFGLVEDVLASGLSQDSLLFEAPSTSLQAYFVTRLGPDVNLGNVAAPGVIGLETLRLGLRADTLAAFE
;
A
#
# COMPACT_ATOMS: atom_id res chain seq x y z
N MET A 1 -23.56 -0.22 -18.42
CA MET A 1 -23.25 -0.06 -19.87
C MET A 1 -22.36 1.16 -20.00
N ASN A 2 -21.18 1.06 -20.63
CA ASN A 2 -20.27 2.21 -20.77
C ASN A 2 -20.91 3.23 -21.73
N PRO A 3 -21.27 4.44 -21.25
CA PRO A 3 -22.00 5.41 -22.07
C PRO A 3 -21.11 6.07 -23.14
N THR A 4 -19.81 5.84 -23.12
CA THR A 4 -18.84 6.51 -24.01
C THR A 4 -18.63 5.80 -25.34
N ALA A 5 -19.10 4.56 -25.51
CA ALA A 5 -18.79 3.67 -26.63
C ALA A 5 -17.29 3.37 -26.84
N LEU A 6 -16.40 3.80 -25.92
CA LEU A 6 -14.98 3.48 -25.96
C LEU A 6 -14.74 2.02 -25.55
N ARG A 7 -13.74 1.41 -26.17
CA ARG A 7 -13.21 0.12 -25.72
C ARG A 7 -12.14 0.41 -24.67
N LEU A 8 -12.46 0.13 -23.41
CA LEU A 8 -11.56 0.39 -22.27
C LEU A 8 -11.17 -0.94 -21.63
N PRO A 9 -9.98 -1.02 -21.00
CA PRO A 9 -9.62 -2.15 -20.16
C PRO A 9 -10.73 -2.45 -19.14
N SER A 10 -11.01 -3.74 -18.94
CA SER A 10 -11.97 -4.16 -17.92
C SER A 10 -11.35 -4.01 -16.53
N ARG A 11 -12.08 -3.43 -15.60
CA ARG A 11 -11.69 -3.35 -14.19
C ARG A 11 -12.58 -4.27 -13.35
N ALA A 12 -11.97 -5.07 -12.49
CA ALA A 12 -12.72 -5.92 -11.56
C ALA A 12 -13.57 -5.06 -10.62
N ALA A 13 -14.80 -5.51 -10.35
CA ALA A 13 -15.64 -4.92 -9.30
C ALA A 13 -15.12 -5.29 -7.90
N LYS A 14 -15.45 -4.47 -6.90
CA LYS A 14 -15.16 -4.79 -5.48
C LYS A 14 -16.08 -5.93 -4.97
N PRO A 15 -15.60 -6.78 -4.05
CA PRO A 15 -14.21 -6.87 -3.57
C PRO A 15 -13.29 -7.51 -4.61
N ARG A 16 -12.16 -6.87 -4.90
CA ARG A 16 -11.19 -7.33 -5.90
C ARG A 16 -9.93 -7.90 -5.25
N ARG A 17 -9.23 -8.78 -5.98
CA ARG A 17 -7.99 -9.41 -5.52
C ARG A 17 -6.74 -8.75 -6.09
N ASN A 18 -6.85 -8.14 -7.25
CA ASN A 18 -5.82 -7.40 -7.97
C ASN A 18 -6.37 -6.08 -8.49
N GLY A 19 -5.49 -5.21 -8.96
CA GLY A 19 -5.86 -3.85 -9.30
C GLY A 19 -6.21 -3.00 -8.07
N LEU A 20 -5.71 -3.38 -6.90
CA LEU A 20 -5.98 -2.71 -5.64
C LEU A 20 -5.44 -1.29 -5.65
N THR A 21 -6.19 -0.38 -5.05
CA THR A 21 -5.76 0.98 -4.79
C THR A 21 -5.80 1.23 -3.28
N MET A 22 -4.62 1.42 -2.70
CA MET A 22 -4.46 1.80 -1.30
C MET A 22 -4.17 3.30 -1.22
N VAL A 23 -5.07 4.04 -0.60
CA VAL A 23 -4.95 5.47 -0.34
C VAL A 23 -4.24 5.72 0.98
N ILE A 24 -3.30 6.66 1.02
CA ILE A 24 -2.70 7.12 2.27
C ILE A 24 -3.42 8.37 2.80
N ASP A 25 -3.87 8.31 4.05
CA ASP A 25 -4.34 9.48 4.81
C ASP A 25 -3.22 9.99 5.73
N GLY A 26 -2.63 11.11 5.33
CA GLY A 26 -1.60 11.82 6.10
C GLY A 26 -2.16 12.87 7.09
N GLY A 27 -3.47 12.83 7.38
CA GLY A 27 -4.11 13.78 8.30
C GLY A 27 -5.09 14.75 7.62
N ILE A 28 -5.76 14.30 6.56
CA ILE A 28 -6.83 15.06 5.89
C ILE A 28 -7.95 15.37 6.90
N GLY A 29 -8.52 16.56 6.89
CA GLY A 29 -9.67 16.93 7.72
C GLY A 29 -10.91 16.07 7.41
N VAL A 30 -11.73 15.72 8.41
CA VAL A 30 -12.83 14.76 8.30
C VAL A 30 -13.78 15.06 7.13
N ALA A 31 -14.23 16.30 6.99
CA ALA A 31 -15.17 16.66 5.92
C ALA A 31 -14.57 16.48 4.53
N HIS A 32 -13.33 16.92 4.35
CA HIS A 32 -12.63 16.75 3.07
C HIS A 32 -12.31 15.30 2.77
N PHE A 33 -11.95 14.53 3.80
CA PHE A 33 -11.76 13.08 3.67
C PHE A 33 -13.04 12.38 3.20
N ALA A 34 -14.18 12.69 3.82
CA ALA A 34 -15.49 12.13 3.46
C ALA A 34 -15.87 12.46 2.01
N ASP A 35 -15.65 13.69 1.58
CA ASP A 35 -15.93 14.14 0.21
C ASP A 35 -15.07 13.40 -0.82
N LEU A 36 -13.75 13.32 -0.59
CA LEU A 36 -12.82 12.61 -1.48
C LEU A 36 -13.13 11.11 -1.56
N VAL A 37 -13.38 10.46 -0.41
CA VAL A 37 -13.68 9.03 -0.37
C VAL A 37 -14.99 8.75 -1.09
N SER A 38 -16.06 9.50 -0.79
CA SER A 38 -17.37 9.29 -1.41
C SER A 38 -17.33 9.49 -2.94
N SER A 39 -16.51 10.42 -3.41
CA SER A 39 -16.36 10.70 -4.84
C SER A 39 -15.63 9.59 -5.61
N ALA A 40 -14.81 8.78 -4.94
CA ALA A 40 -13.95 7.78 -5.57
C ALA A 40 -14.07 6.39 -4.93
N ALA A 41 -15.09 6.14 -4.10
CA ALA A 41 -15.25 4.93 -3.29
C ALA A 41 -15.13 3.62 -4.09
N GLU A 42 -15.65 3.60 -5.33
CA GLU A 42 -15.58 2.45 -6.23
C GLU A 42 -14.13 2.04 -6.55
N TYR A 43 -13.21 2.99 -6.54
CA TYR A 43 -11.82 2.79 -6.93
C TYR A 43 -10.86 2.65 -5.74
N ILE A 44 -11.34 2.78 -4.50
CA ILE A 44 -10.54 2.65 -3.28
C ILE A 44 -10.81 1.31 -2.62
N ASP A 45 -9.77 0.50 -2.40
CA ASP A 45 -9.86 -0.79 -1.71
C ASP A 45 -9.46 -0.68 -0.23
N PHE A 46 -8.42 0.11 0.05
CA PHE A 46 -7.92 0.33 1.40
C PHE A 46 -7.56 1.79 1.63
N VAL A 47 -7.71 2.21 2.89
CA VAL A 47 -7.10 3.44 3.40
C VAL A 47 -6.08 3.09 4.47
N LYS A 48 -4.82 3.49 4.25
CA LYS A 48 -3.78 3.48 5.26
C LYS A 48 -3.78 4.81 6.02
N PHE A 49 -4.11 4.79 7.32
CA PHE A 49 -3.83 5.94 8.20
C PHE A 49 -2.32 6.00 8.40
N GLY A 50 -1.68 6.93 7.72
CA GLY A 50 -0.22 6.99 7.60
C GLY A 50 0.47 7.18 8.95
N TRP A 51 1.60 6.53 9.14
CA TRP A 51 2.45 6.62 10.34
C TRP A 51 1.66 6.41 11.63
N GLY A 52 1.65 7.41 12.51
CA GLY A 52 0.89 7.46 13.76
C GLY A 52 -0.25 8.48 13.74
N THR A 53 -0.74 8.90 12.56
CA THR A 53 -1.81 9.91 12.45
C THR A 53 -3.06 9.51 13.22
N ALA A 54 -3.38 8.21 13.25
CA ALA A 54 -4.52 7.70 14.01
C ALA A 54 -4.50 8.09 15.50
N VAL A 55 -3.31 8.23 16.10
CA VAL A 55 -3.17 8.56 17.52
C VAL A 55 -3.48 10.04 17.81
N VAL A 56 -3.29 10.91 16.83
CA VAL A 56 -3.42 12.36 16.96
C VAL A 56 -4.62 12.96 16.21
N THR A 57 -5.36 12.13 15.49
CA THR A 57 -6.54 12.56 14.72
C THR A 57 -7.78 12.58 15.61
N ALA A 58 -8.29 13.75 15.97
CA ALA A 58 -9.48 13.90 16.81
C ALA A 58 -10.74 13.27 16.18
N GLY A 59 -10.87 13.27 14.87
CA GLY A 59 -12.03 12.75 14.13
C GLY A 59 -11.83 11.34 13.54
N LEU A 60 -10.98 10.49 14.13
CA LEU A 60 -10.67 9.18 13.57
C LEU A 60 -11.91 8.30 13.39
N GLN A 61 -12.82 8.24 14.39
CA GLN A 61 -14.06 7.47 14.29
C GLN A 61 -14.91 7.90 13.10
N ALA A 62 -15.10 9.20 12.90
CA ALA A 62 -15.88 9.70 11.78
C ALA A 62 -15.29 9.31 10.42
N LYS A 63 -13.97 9.24 10.29
CA LYS A 63 -13.31 8.73 9.09
C LYS A 63 -13.55 7.23 8.89
N ILE A 64 -13.45 6.44 9.97
CA ILE A 64 -13.72 5.00 9.94
C ILE A 64 -15.17 4.74 9.54
N ASP A 65 -16.11 5.52 10.06
CA ASP A 65 -17.54 5.42 9.71
C ASP A 65 -17.78 5.67 8.21
N VAL A 66 -17.09 6.66 7.63
CA VAL A 66 -17.11 6.92 6.17
C VAL A 66 -16.60 5.71 5.40
N LEU A 67 -15.48 5.12 5.82
CA LEU A 67 -14.92 3.94 5.15
C LEU A 67 -15.86 2.74 5.25
N ALA A 68 -16.46 2.51 6.41
CA ALA A 68 -17.43 1.44 6.63
C ALA A 68 -18.67 1.60 5.74
N ALA A 69 -19.19 2.83 5.58
CA ALA A 69 -20.33 3.13 4.72
C ALA A 69 -20.08 2.82 3.23
N HIS A 70 -18.82 2.77 2.81
CA HIS A 70 -18.40 2.47 1.43
C HIS A 70 -17.70 1.11 1.27
N GLU A 71 -17.74 0.26 2.30
CA GLU A 71 -17.09 -1.07 2.32
C GLU A 71 -15.60 -1.00 1.96
N ILE A 72 -14.91 0.05 2.44
CA ILE A 72 -13.49 0.26 2.24
C ILE A 72 -12.73 -0.24 3.47
N GLY A 73 -11.77 -1.16 3.25
CA GLY A 73 -10.87 -1.62 4.29
C GLY A 73 -9.93 -0.51 4.78
N PHE A 74 -9.46 -0.60 6.03
CA PHE A 74 -8.45 0.32 6.51
C PHE A 74 -7.45 -0.39 7.42
N TYR A 75 -6.29 0.26 7.60
CA TYR A 75 -5.27 -0.14 8.55
C TYR A 75 -4.41 1.04 8.98
N PHE A 76 -3.67 0.83 10.06
CA PHE A 76 -2.72 1.80 10.59
C PHE A 76 -1.34 1.52 10.01
N GLY A 77 -0.63 2.57 9.58
CA GLY A 77 0.67 2.43 8.92
C GLY A 77 1.73 1.78 9.82
N GLY A 78 2.62 1.02 9.18
CA GLY A 78 3.62 0.19 9.83
C GLY A 78 4.54 0.91 10.82
N THR A 79 4.77 2.21 10.64
CA THR A 79 5.51 3.02 11.63
C THR A 79 4.84 3.02 13.00
N LEU A 80 3.50 2.96 13.08
CA LEU A 80 2.80 2.84 14.36
C LEU A 80 3.05 1.47 14.99
N PHE A 81 2.98 0.40 14.19
CA PHE A 81 3.36 -0.94 14.65
C PHE A 81 4.80 -0.94 15.20
N GLU A 82 5.76 -0.40 14.43
CA GLU A 82 7.16 -0.31 14.86
C GLU A 82 7.33 0.47 16.18
N LYS A 83 6.53 1.53 16.38
CA LYS A 83 6.54 2.29 17.62
C LYS A 83 6.11 1.46 18.84
N TYR A 84 5.07 0.65 18.70
CA TYR A 84 4.64 -0.27 19.75
C TYR A 84 5.69 -1.35 20.02
N VAL A 85 6.27 -1.94 18.98
CA VAL A 85 7.35 -2.95 19.10
C VAL A 85 8.57 -2.36 19.81
N LEU A 86 9.01 -1.18 19.39
CA LEU A 86 10.15 -0.46 19.98
C LEU A 86 9.97 -0.22 21.51
N GLN A 87 8.73 -0.08 21.95
CA GLN A 87 8.39 0.10 23.37
C GLN A 87 8.09 -1.21 24.10
N GLY A 88 8.20 -2.38 23.45
CA GLY A 88 7.85 -3.67 24.04
C GLY A 88 6.34 -3.84 24.29
N ARG A 89 5.48 -3.11 23.54
CA ARG A 89 4.02 -3.04 23.76
C ARG A 89 3.22 -3.66 22.61
N PHE A 90 3.69 -4.76 22.06
CA PHE A 90 3.03 -5.43 20.95
C PHE A 90 1.57 -5.84 21.25
N ASP A 91 1.29 -6.34 22.45
CA ASP A 91 -0.09 -6.74 22.81
C ASP A 91 -1.03 -5.52 22.91
N ASP A 92 -0.51 -4.35 23.24
CA ASP A 92 -1.29 -3.12 23.25
C ASP A 92 -1.57 -2.62 21.82
N TYR A 93 -0.68 -2.90 20.85
CA TYR A 93 -0.96 -2.66 19.43
C TYR A 93 -2.17 -3.49 18.97
N ARG A 94 -2.23 -4.77 19.32
CA ARG A 94 -3.38 -5.63 19.01
C ARG A 94 -4.67 -5.06 19.59
N LYS A 95 -4.66 -4.69 20.87
CA LYS A 95 -5.82 -4.06 21.54
C LYS A 95 -6.21 -2.74 20.88
N PHE A 96 -5.23 -1.95 20.44
CA PHE A 96 -5.50 -0.72 19.70
C PHE A 96 -6.23 -1.01 18.38
N CYS A 97 -5.78 -1.99 17.61
CA CYS A 97 -6.46 -2.41 16.37
C CYS A 97 -7.88 -2.92 16.67
N ASP A 98 -8.07 -3.73 17.70
CA ASP A 98 -9.38 -4.24 18.10
C ASP A 98 -10.34 -3.11 18.55
N THR A 99 -9.83 -2.11 19.28
CA THR A 99 -10.62 -0.94 19.71
C THR A 99 -11.26 -0.21 18.55
N TRP A 100 -10.57 -0.14 17.42
CA TRP A 100 -11.04 0.51 16.20
C TRP A 100 -11.71 -0.47 15.22
N SER A 101 -11.92 -1.73 15.61
CA SER A 101 -12.43 -2.78 14.70
C SER A 101 -11.60 -2.92 13.42
N CYS A 102 -10.30 -2.63 13.49
CA CYS A 102 -9.37 -2.72 12.39
C CYS A 102 -9.11 -4.21 12.06
N ARG A 103 -9.37 -4.63 10.85
CA ARG A 103 -9.23 -6.03 10.42
C ARG A 103 -7.95 -6.29 9.62
N HIS A 104 -7.29 -5.24 9.17
CA HIS A 104 -6.03 -5.32 8.44
C HIS A 104 -4.94 -4.66 9.28
N VAL A 105 -3.75 -5.21 9.25
CA VAL A 105 -2.60 -4.66 9.97
C VAL A 105 -1.39 -4.61 9.07
N GLU A 106 -0.61 -3.53 9.17
CA GLU A 106 0.67 -3.42 8.47
C GLU A 106 1.81 -3.76 9.42
N VAL A 107 2.66 -4.71 9.00
CA VAL A 107 3.85 -5.13 9.74
C VAL A 107 5.09 -4.73 8.97
N SER A 108 5.91 -3.86 9.54
CA SER A 108 7.12 -3.33 8.91
C SER A 108 8.34 -3.39 9.85
N ASN A 109 9.52 -3.26 9.26
CA ASN A 109 10.78 -3.05 9.96
C ASN A 109 11.64 -1.99 9.25
N GLY A 110 10.96 -1.07 8.56
CA GLY A 110 11.62 -0.06 7.73
C GLY A 110 12.40 1.00 8.50
N THR A 111 12.08 1.23 9.79
CA THR A 111 12.68 2.29 10.61
C THR A 111 13.52 1.74 11.77
N ILE A 112 13.02 0.72 12.47
CA ILE A 112 13.68 0.15 13.65
C ILE A 112 14.69 -0.95 13.28
N MET A 113 15.57 -1.29 14.22
CA MET A 113 16.52 -2.41 14.10
C MET A 113 15.81 -3.72 14.45
N LEU A 114 14.99 -4.21 13.53
CA LEU A 114 14.27 -5.46 13.63
C LEU A 114 14.66 -6.30 12.39
N SER A 115 15.17 -7.51 12.60
CA SER A 115 15.50 -8.43 11.51
C SER A 115 14.24 -8.91 10.77
N ASN A 116 14.39 -9.41 9.55
CA ASN A 116 13.23 -9.93 8.82
C ASN A 116 12.62 -11.16 9.51
N SER A 117 13.44 -12.02 10.10
CA SER A 117 12.95 -13.18 10.87
C SER A 117 12.16 -12.79 12.12
N GLU A 118 12.56 -11.72 12.82
CA GLU A 118 11.78 -11.17 13.92
C GLU A 118 10.46 -10.56 13.42
N LYS A 119 10.49 -9.81 12.30
CA LYS A 119 9.28 -9.32 11.62
C LYS A 119 8.35 -10.47 11.26
N ALA A 120 8.86 -11.53 10.67
CA ALA A 120 8.11 -12.75 10.35
C ALA A 120 7.45 -13.38 11.59
N SER A 121 8.10 -13.30 12.76
CA SER A 121 7.48 -13.78 14.01
C SER A 121 6.25 -12.96 14.41
N TYR A 122 6.24 -11.64 14.17
CA TYR A 122 5.08 -10.79 14.41
C TYR A 122 3.96 -11.04 13.38
N ILE A 123 4.31 -11.24 12.11
CA ILE A 123 3.34 -11.65 11.08
C ILE A 123 2.58 -12.89 11.55
N ARG A 124 3.32 -13.96 11.95
CA ARG A 124 2.71 -15.21 12.43
C ARG A 124 1.78 -15.00 13.63
N LYS A 125 2.14 -14.12 14.55
CA LYS A 125 1.32 -13.83 15.75
C LYS A 125 0.03 -13.08 15.41
N LEU A 126 -0.03 -12.38 14.27
CA LEU A 126 -1.17 -11.55 13.86
C LEU A 126 -2.10 -12.28 12.88
N THR A 127 -1.58 -13.23 12.11
CA THR A 127 -2.32 -13.89 11.01
C THR A 127 -3.60 -14.61 11.45
N GLY A 128 -3.69 -15.05 12.73
CA GLY A 128 -4.91 -15.71 13.23
C GLY A 128 -6.09 -14.78 13.45
N ASP A 129 -5.82 -13.49 13.71
CA ASP A 129 -6.82 -12.52 14.11
C ASP A 129 -7.03 -11.41 13.05
N PHE A 130 -6.00 -11.17 12.22
CA PHE A 130 -5.97 -10.08 11.26
C PHE A 130 -5.54 -10.54 9.86
N THR A 131 -5.96 -9.82 8.85
CA THR A 131 -5.33 -9.88 7.52
C THR A 131 -4.06 -9.06 7.56
N VAL A 132 -2.92 -9.72 7.40
CA VAL A 132 -1.61 -9.06 7.52
C VAL A 132 -1.14 -8.58 6.16
N ILE A 133 -0.78 -7.30 6.10
CA ILE A 133 -0.03 -6.66 5.03
C ILE A 133 1.39 -6.48 5.55
N SER A 134 2.39 -6.97 4.85
CA SER A 134 3.78 -6.74 5.21
C SER A 134 4.38 -5.62 4.36
N GLU A 135 5.45 -5.00 4.85
CA GLU A 135 6.20 -4.00 4.10
C GLU A 135 7.67 -4.42 4.02
N VAL A 136 8.25 -4.40 2.81
CA VAL A 136 9.66 -4.66 2.55
C VAL A 136 10.32 -3.41 1.98
N GLY A 137 11.47 -3.05 2.55
CA GLY A 137 12.25 -1.87 2.23
C GLY A 137 12.51 -1.00 3.46
N TYR A 138 13.59 -0.23 3.42
CA TYR A 138 13.94 0.66 4.52
C TYR A 138 13.55 2.09 4.20
N LYS A 139 13.09 2.82 5.24
CA LYS A 139 12.76 4.24 5.14
C LYS A 139 14.02 5.12 5.06
N ASP A 140 15.15 4.61 5.54
CA ASP A 140 16.46 5.22 5.33
C ASP A 140 16.97 4.87 3.93
N PRO A 141 17.26 5.85 3.06
CA PRO A 141 17.70 5.60 1.69
C PRO A 141 19.01 4.83 1.61
N GLY A 142 19.98 5.13 2.49
CA GLY A 142 21.29 4.48 2.50
C GLY A 142 21.20 3.00 2.85
N ARG A 143 20.39 2.65 3.87
CA ARG A 143 20.10 1.24 4.21
C ARG A 143 19.36 0.54 3.07
N SER A 144 18.42 1.24 2.43
CA SER A 144 17.64 0.68 1.33
C SER A 144 18.50 0.40 0.10
N GLU A 145 19.44 1.28 -0.25
CA GLU A 145 20.35 1.09 -1.38
C GLU A 145 21.33 -0.07 -1.17
N GLN A 146 21.73 -0.33 0.07
CA GLN A 146 22.61 -1.44 0.43
C GLN A 146 21.91 -2.81 0.40
N LEU A 147 20.56 -2.86 0.34
CA LEU A 147 19.83 -4.11 0.28
C LEU A 147 19.78 -4.64 -1.16
N PRO A 148 20.48 -5.77 -1.45
CA PRO A 148 20.51 -6.32 -2.80
C PRO A 148 19.11 -6.80 -3.24
N PRO A 149 18.79 -6.78 -4.54
CA PRO A 149 17.49 -7.22 -5.06
C PRO A 149 17.10 -8.63 -4.63
N ARG A 150 18.07 -9.56 -4.61
CA ARG A 150 17.84 -10.95 -4.15
C ARG A 150 17.29 -10.98 -2.72
N ILE A 151 17.80 -10.13 -1.84
CA ILE A 151 17.36 -10.07 -0.44
C ILE A 151 15.93 -9.49 -0.34
N TRP A 152 15.57 -8.55 -1.21
CA TRP A 152 14.18 -8.10 -1.31
C TRP A 152 13.24 -9.27 -1.63
N ALA A 153 13.55 -10.06 -2.65
CA ALA A 153 12.75 -11.22 -3.03
C ALA A 153 12.68 -12.26 -1.91
N GLU A 154 13.80 -12.54 -1.22
CA GLU A 154 13.84 -13.45 -0.08
C GLU A 154 12.96 -12.96 1.07
N TYR A 155 13.00 -11.68 1.41
CA TYR A 155 12.16 -11.09 2.48
C TYR A 155 10.67 -11.11 2.13
N ILE A 156 10.34 -10.81 0.87
CA ILE A 156 8.96 -10.91 0.39
C ILE A 156 8.46 -12.35 0.47
N ALA A 157 9.26 -13.32 0.00
CA ALA A 157 8.91 -14.73 0.05
C ALA A 157 8.73 -15.22 1.51
N GLU A 158 9.61 -14.82 2.43
CA GLU A 158 9.51 -15.16 3.85
C GLU A 158 8.23 -14.61 4.48
N ASP A 159 7.91 -13.34 4.20
CA ASP A 159 6.71 -12.70 4.73
C ASP A 159 5.42 -13.40 4.24
N LEU A 160 5.34 -13.70 2.93
CA LEU A 160 4.22 -14.44 2.34
C LEU A 160 4.11 -15.86 2.93
N ALA A 161 5.22 -16.58 3.04
CA ALA A 161 5.25 -17.93 3.63
C ALA A 161 4.85 -17.92 5.11
N THR A 162 5.03 -16.80 5.80
CA THR A 162 4.68 -16.65 7.21
C THR A 162 3.21 -16.25 7.42
N GLY A 163 2.51 -15.85 6.36
CA GLY A 163 1.07 -15.58 6.39
C GLY A 163 0.68 -14.14 6.04
N ALA A 164 1.60 -13.31 5.54
CA ALA A 164 1.19 -12.06 4.94
C ALA A 164 0.34 -12.34 3.68
N SER A 165 -0.78 -11.65 3.56
CA SER A 165 -1.66 -11.76 2.39
C SER A 165 -1.20 -10.87 1.24
N LEU A 166 -0.47 -9.80 1.55
CA LEU A 166 0.03 -8.81 0.61
C LEU A 166 1.36 -8.26 1.14
N VAL A 167 2.31 -8.00 0.25
CA VAL A 167 3.58 -7.39 0.61
C VAL A 167 3.75 -6.07 -0.14
N THR A 168 3.87 -5.00 0.62
CA THR A 168 4.13 -3.65 0.12
C THR A 168 5.62 -3.48 -0.17
N LEU A 169 5.95 -2.98 -1.36
CA LEU A 169 7.30 -2.53 -1.70
C LEU A 169 7.41 -1.03 -1.36
N GLU A 170 8.22 -0.72 -0.36
CA GLU A 170 8.40 0.63 0.19
C GLU A 170 8.93 1.63 -0.84
N ALA A 171 8.32 2.81 -0.95
CA ALA A 171 8.85 3.98 -1.65
C ALA A 171 8.77 5.26 -0.80
N ARG A 172 8.10 5.21 0.33
CA ARG A 172 7.63 6.33 1.14
C ARG A 172 6.60 7.18 0.41
N GLU A 173 5.92 8.04 1.17
CA GLU A 173 5.02 9.07 0.65
C GLU A 173 5.76 10.09 -0.24
N SER A 174 7.07 10.22 -0.05
CA SER A 174 7.94 11.13 -0.83
C SER A 174 8.42 10.53 -2.16
N GLY A 175 8.32 9.20 -2.33
CA GLY A 175 8.91 8.51 -3.48
C GLY A 175 10.45 8.58 -3.52
N ARG A 176 11.12 8.61 -2.34
CA ARG A 176 12.59 8.86 -2.25
C ARG A 176 13.34 7.86 -1.39
N SER A 177 12.82 6.67 -1.23
CA SER A 177 13.48 5.54 -0.57
C SER A 177 12.95 4.22 -1.12
N GLY A 178 13.39 3.11 -0.58
CA GLY A 178 12.89 1.80 -0.96
C GLY A 178 13.18 1.45 -2.41
N ILE A 179 12.13 1.29 -3.20
CA ILE A 179 12.22 1.07 -4.65
C ILE A 179 12.60 2.33 -5.43
N CYS A 180 12.68 3.48 -4.75
CA CYS A 180 13.14 4.75 -5.34
C CYS A 180 14.49 5.17 -4.76
N ARG A 181 15.23 5.96 -5.52
CA ARG A 181 16.45 6.65 -5.10
C ARG A 181 16.12 7.94 -4.35
N PRO A 182 17.09 8.55 -3.64
CA PRO A 182 16.88 9.83 -2.95
C PRO A 182 16.43 10.99 -3.87
N ASP A 183 16.76 10.93 -5.16
CA ASP A 183 16.35 11.89 -6.17
C ASP A 183 14.93 11.63 -6.73
N GLY A 184 14.30 10.52 -6.33
CA GLY A 184 12.98 10.09 -6.79
C GLY A 184 13.01 9.17 -8.01
N ALA A 185 14.17 8.87 -8.57
CA ALA A 185 14.28 7.93 -9.68
C ALA A 185 13.97 6.50 -9.23
N LEU A 186 13.18 5.78 -10.01
CA LEU A 186 12.87 4.38 -9.75
C LEU A 186 14.15 3.52 -9.90
N ARG A 187 14.35 2.58 -9.00
CA ARG A 187 15.40 1.55 -9.07
C ARG A 187 14.92 0.41 -10.00
N PHE A 188 14.88 0.69 -11.31
CA PHE A 188 14.35 -0.23 -12.32
C PHE A 188 14.91 -1.66 -12.17
N GLY A 189 16.23 -1.82 -12.02
CA GLY A 189 16.85 -3.14 -11.87
C GLY A 189 16.31 -3.90 -10.65
N LEU A 190 16.10 -3.22 -9.51
CA LEU A 190 15.51 -3.83 -8.33
C LEU A 190 14.09 -4.33 -8.60
N VAL A 191 13.25 -3.49 -9.22
CA VAL A 191 11.86 -3.85 -9.52
C VAL A 191 11.81 -5.04 -10.48
N GLU A 192 12.60 -5.01 -11.55
CA GLU A 192 12.65 -6.12 -12.53
C GLU A 192 13.18 -7.42 -11.91
N ASP A 193 14.18 -7.35 -11.04
CA ASP A 193 14.68 -8.54 -10.33
C ASP A 193 13.64 -9.15 -9.37
N VAL A 194 12.87 -8.31 -8.66
CA VAL A 194 11.75 -8.78 -7.83
C VAL A 194 10.67 -9.41 -8.70
N LEU A 195 10.30 -8.80 -9.83
CA LEU A 195 9.31 -9.37 -10.75
C LEU A 195 9.77 -10.69 -11.38
N ALA A 196 11.07 -10.84 -11.65
CA ALA A 196 11.66 -12.04 -12.22
C ALA A 196 11.86 -13.16 -11.19
N SER A 197 11.69 -12.91 -9.90
CA SER A 197 11.92 -13.89 -8.82
C SER A 197 10.88 -15.01 -8.73
N GLY A 198 9.81 -14.97 -9.53
CA GLY A 198 8.72 -15.96 -9.51
C GLY A 198 7.63 -15.68 -8.47
N LEU A 199 7.70 -14.55 -7.77
CA LEU A 199 6.64 -14.10 -6.86
C LEU A 199 5.38 -13.71 -7.64
N SER A 200 4.20 -14.06 -7.11
CA SER A 200 2.93 -13.63 -7.72
C SER A 200 2.75 -12.12 -7.63
N GLN A 201 2.51 -11.47 -8.75
CA GLN A 201 2.23 -10.03 -8.78
C GLN A 201 0.98 -9.66 -7.97
N ASP A 202 0.00 -10.56 -7.86
CA ASP A 202 -1.22 -10.34 -7.07
C ASP A 202 -0.92 -10.21 -5.57
N SER A 203 0.23 -10.73 -5.12
CA SER A 203 0.69 -10.63 -3.72
C SER A 203 1.57 -9.41 -3.46
N LEU A 204 1.87 -8.61 -4.47
CA LEU A 204 2.71 -7.41 -4.36
C LEU A 204 1.86 -6.16 -4.45
N LEU A 205 2.20 -5.14 -3.63
CA LEU A 205 1.63 -3.80 -3.68
C LEU A 205 2.79 -2.81 -3.80
N PHE A 206 2.83 -2.06 -4.89
CA PHE A 206 3.88 -1.09 -5.13
C PHE A 206 3.46 0.29 -4.61
N GLU A 207 4.22 0.87 -3.70
CA GLU A 207 3.98 2.26 -3.34
C GLU A 207 4.30 3.18 -4.53
N ALA A 208 3.29 3.94 -4.96
CA ALA A 208 3.36 4.83 -6.11
C ALA A 208 2.76 6.21 -5.78
N PRO A 209 3.42 7.00 -4.92
CA PRO A 209 2.91 8.30 -4.47
C PRO A 209 2.85 9.35 -5.58
N SER A 210 3.60 9.19 -6.67
CA SER A 210 3.61 10.11 -7.80
C SER A 210 2.92 9.54 -9.04
N THR A 211 2.36 10.42 -9.86
CA THR A 211 1.74 10.05 -11.15
C THR A 211 2.73 9.31 -12.07
N SER A 212 4.00 9.69 -12.07
CA SER A 212 5.03 9.03 -12.90
C SER A 212 5.27 7.58 -12.49
N LEU A 213 5.29 7.28 -11.18
CA LEU A 213 5.37 5.91 -10.69
C LEU A 213 4.11 5.11 -11.01
N GLN A 214 2.93 5.72 -10.85
CA GLN A 214 1.65 5.11 -11.20
C GLN A 214 1.61 4.75 -12.70
N ALA A 215 1.96 5.69 -13.58
CA ALA A 215 2.01 5.47 -15.02
C ALA A 215 3.01 4.36 -15.39
N TYR A 216 4.20 4.37 -14.79
CA TYR A 216 5.19 3.31 -15.01
C TYR A 216 4.62 1.93 -14.67
N PHE A 217 4.10 1.75 -13.45
CA PHE A 217 3.60 0.44 -13.03
C PHE A 217 2.39 -0.01 -13.85
N VAL A 218 1.45 0.89 -14.15
CA VAL A 218 0.29 0.60 -15.00
C VAL A 218 0.73 0.20 -16.42
N THR A 219 1.68 0.89 -17.01
CA THR A 219 2.19 0.55 -18.35
C THR A 219 2.98 -0.76 -18.32
N ARG A 220 3.79 -0.99 -17.29
CA ARG A 220 4.69 -2.16 -17.19
C ARG A 220 3.98 -3.44 -16.80
N LEU A 221 3.00 -3.38 -15.90
CA LEU A 221 2.35 -4.52 -15.28
C LEU A 221 0.86 -4.66 -15.62
N GLY A 222 0.32 -3.69 -16.34
CA GLY A 222 -1.09 -3.67 -16.73
C GLY A 222 -2.00 -2.91 -15.76
N PRO A 223 -3.27 -2.72 -16.17
CA PRO A 223 -4.24 -1.93 -15.40
C PRO A 223 -4.57 -2.52 -14.03
N ASP A 224 -4.34 -3.82 -13.82
CA ASP A 224 -4.66 -4.55 -12.60
C ASP A 224 -3.48 -4.67 -11.62
N VAL A 225 -2.43 -3.85 -11.77
CA VAL A 225 -1.36 -3.77 -10.79
C VAL A 225 -1.86 -3.17 -9.46
N ASN A 226 -1.42 -3.72 -8.33
CA ASN A 226 -1.77 -3.19 -7.01
C ASN A 226 -0.86 -1.99 -6.67
N LEU A 227 -1.46 -0.84 -6.38
CA LEU A 227 -0.74 0.41 -6.10
C LEU A 227 -1.12 0.98 -4.73
N GLY A 228 -0.11 1.40 -4.00
CA GLY A 228 -0.23 1.97 -2.67
C GLY A 228 0.30 3.40 -2.56
N ASN A 229 0.10 3.99 -1.39
CA ASN A 229 0.44 5.38 -1.07
C ASN A 229 -0.13 6.40 -2.08
N VAL A 230 -1.27 6.05 -2.68
CA VAL A 230 -1.99 6.97 -3.57
C VAL A 230 -2.61 8.08 -2.73
N ALA A 231 -2.36 9.33 -3.08
CA ALA A 231 -3.03 10.45 -2.43
C ALA A 231 -4.53 10.43 -2.75
N ALA A 232 -5.40 10.69 -1.76
CA ALA A 232 -6.84 10.63 -1.96
C ALA A 232 -7.34 11.47 -3.16
N PRO A 233 -6.86 12.70 -3.41
CA PRO A 233 -7.23 13.47 -4.61
C PRO A 233 -6.75 12.84 -5.92
N GLY A 234 -5.78 11.93 -5.86
CA GLY A 234 -5.16 11.29 -7.02
C GLY A 234 -5.90 10.04 -7.53
N VAL A 235 -6.90 9.53 -6.80
CA VAL A 235 -7.55 8.24 -7.10
C VAL A 235 -8.20 8.23 -8.49
N ILE A 236 -9.01 9.24 -8.81
CA ILE A 236 -9.63 9.35 -10.13
C ILE A 236 -8.57 9.48 -11.24
N GLY A 237 -7.49 10.24 -10.97
CA GLY A 237 -6.35 10.35 -11.88
C GLY A 237 -5.66 9.01 -12.14
N LEU A 238 -5.48 8.17 -11.12
CA LEU A 238 -4.95 6.82 -11.27
C LEU A 238 -5.91 5.94 -12.08
N GLU A 239 -7.21 6.00 -11.83
CA GLU A 239 -8.16 5.20 -12.58
C GLU A 239 -8.16 5.59 -14.07
N THR A 240 -7.99 6.87 -14.40
CA THR A 240 -7.82 7.29 -15.80
C THR A 240 -6.53 6.75 -16.44
N LEU A 241 -5.44 6.57 -15.66
CA LEU A 241 -4.25 5.86 -16.16
C LEU A 241 -4.56 4.38 -16.45
N ARG A 242 -5.25 3.69 -15.55
CA ARG A 242 -5.61 2.27 -15.70
C ARG A 242 -6.51 2.01 -16.90
N LEU A 243 -7.34 2.99 -17.25
CA LEU A 243 -8.26 2.91 -18.38
C LEU A 243 -7.67 3.43 -19.71
N GLY A 244 -6.40 3.83 -19.75
CA GLY A 244 -5.79 4.40 -20.95
C GLY A 244 -6.36 5.76 -21.35
N LEU A 245 -6.90 6.54 -20.40
CA LEU A 245 -7.55 7.84 -20.65
C LEU A 245 -6.62 9.04 -20.39
N ARG A 246 -5.34 8.80 -20.10
CA ARG A 246 -4.31 9.84 -19.93
C ARG A 246 -3.20 9.67 -20.95
N ALA A 247 -2.53 10.78 -21.29
CA ALA A 247 -1.44 10.79 -22.26
C ALA A 247 -0.37 9.71 -21.97
N ASP A 248 -0.05 9.50 -20.69
CA ASP A 248 0.97 8.53 -20.25
C ASP A 248 0.63 7.07 -20.59
N THR A 249 -0.65 6.74 -20.75
CA THR A 249 -1.11 5.37 -21.00
C THR A 249 -2.07 5.27 -22.20
N LEU A 250 -2.25 6.35 -22.99
CA LEU A 250 -3.27 6.47 -24.03
C LEU A 250 -3.22 5.35 -25.07
N ALA A 251 -2.03 4.87 -25.42
CA ALA A 251 -1.83 3.79 -26.39
C ALA A 251 -1.33 2.48 -25.74
N ALA A 252 -1.38 2.37 -24.41
CA ALA A 252 -0.79 1.22 -23.73
C ALA A 252 -1.64 -0.06 -23.82
N PHE A 253 -2.94 0.07 -24.15
CA PHE A 253 -3.91 -1.04 -24.08
C PHE A 253 -4.73 -1.20 -25.38
N GLU A 254 -4.22 -0.73 -26.51
CA GLU A 254 -4.83 -0.85 -27.84
C GLU A 254 -4.61 -2.26 -28.46
#